data_20c5392a26ac8aa40954462bc326aee3
#
_entry.id   20c5392a26ac8aa40954462bc326aee3
#
_cell.length_a   1.000
_cell.length_b   1.000
_cell.length_c   1.000
_cell.angle_alpha   90.00
_cell.angle_beta   90.00
_cell.angle_gamma   90.00
#
_symmetry.space_group_name_H-M   'P 1'
#
loop_
_entity.id
_entity.type
_entity.pdbx_description
1 polymer ?
#
loop_
_entity_poly.entity_id
_entity_poly.type
_entity_poly.pdbx_seq_one_letter_code
_entity_poly.pdbx_strand_id
1 'polypeptide(L)' 'MKISARNQLKGVVKSVTEGAVNGIVTVEIAGGKQISATISMSSIKELGLAEGKEAYAIIKSTEVMIADSAQKISARNQLN' A
#
# COMPACT_ATOMS: atom_id res chain seq x y z
N MET A 1 -3.36 -13.98 6.80
CA MET A 1 -1.92 -13.93 6.54
C MET A 1 -1.19 -13.30 7.71
N LYS A 2 -0.06 -13.86 8.02
CA LYS A 2 0.72 -13.35 9.10
C LYS A 2 1.82 -12.42 8.59
N ILE A 3 1.88 -11.23 9.13
CA ILE A 3 2.81 -10.23 8.66
C ILE A 3 3.77 -9.87 9.77
N SER A 4 5.05 -9.89 9.45
CA SER A 4 6.06 -9.53 10.42
C SER A 4 5.98 -8.04 10.73
N ALA A 5 5.98 -7.70 12.00
CA ALA A 5 5.93 -6.30 12.39
C ALA A 5 7.13 -5.51 11.87
N ARG A 6 8.24 -6.18 11.66
CA ARG A 6 9.43 -5.49 11.17
C ARG A 6 9.30 -5.03 9.73
N ASN A 7 8.38 -5.64 8.99
CA ASN A 7 8.20 -5.31 7.59
C ASN A 7 7.04 -4.39 7.34
N GLN A 8 6.42 -3.86 8.39
CA GLN A 8 5.28 -2.98 8.28
C GLN A 8 5.66 -1.58 8.68
N LEU A 9 5.33 -0.63 7.82
CA LEU A 9 5.60 0.78 8.10
C LEU A 9 4.29 1.53 8.01
N LYS A 10 3.83 2.05 9.12
CA LYS A 10 2.59 2.80 9.17
C LYS A 10 2.78 4.14 8.50
N GLY A 11 1.81 4.52 7.70
CA GLY A 11 1.86 5.80 7.02
C GLY A 11 0.50 6.29 6.61
N VAL A 12 0.50 7.34 5.82
CA VAL A 12 -0.72 7.96 5.34
C VAL A 12 -0.61 8.06 3.83
N VAL A 13 -1.69 7.70 3.16
CA VAL A 13 -1.72 7.79 1.71
C VAL A 13 -1.65 9.25 1.29
N LYS A 14 -0.66 9.58 0.49
CA LYS A 14 -0.46 10.94 0.02
C LYS A 14 -1.12 11.16 -1.32
N SER A 15 -1.13 10.15 -2.16
CA SER A 15 -1.75 10.28 -3.47
C SER A 15 -2.10 8.91 -4.02
N VAL A 16 -3.12 8.91 -4.86
CA VAL A 16 -3.52 7.73 -5.59
C VAL A 16 -3.69 8.15 -7.04
N THR A 17 -2.86 7.61 -7.90
CA THR A 17 -2.94 7.90 -9.32
C THR A 17 -3.61 6.71 -9.99
N GLU A 18 -4.81 6.95 -10.52
CA GLU A 18 -5.61 5.87 -11.08
C GLU A 18 -5.23 5.60 -12.53
N GLY A 19 -5.24 4.33 -12.87
CA GLY A 19 -5.06 3.90 -14.25
C GLY A 19 -6.19 2.97 -14.64
N ALA A 20 -6.06 2.36 -15.80
CA ALA A 20 -7.11 1.49 -16.31
C ALA A 20 -7.20 0.20 -15.50
N VAL A 21 -6.08 -0.42 -15.23
CA VAL A 21 -6.03 -1.70 -14.53
C VAL A 21 -5.33 -1.56 -13.19
N ASN A 22 -4.25 -0.79 -13.17
CA ASN A 22 -3.46 -0.57 -11.98
C ASN A 22 -3.39 0.90 -11.67
N GLY A 23 -3.09 1.21 -10.43
CA GLY A 23 -2.85 2.58 -10.00
C GLY A 23 -1.57 2.64 -9.20
N ILE A 24 -1.12 3.85 -8.93
CA ILE A 24 0.07 4.06 -8.11
C ILE A 24 -0.36 4.73 -6.84
N VAL A 25 -0.05 4.10 -5.72
CA VAL A 25 -0.37 4.62 -4.40
C VAL A 25 0.92 5.05 -3.73
N THR A 26 0.96 6.28 -3.27
CA THR A 26 2.12 6.80 -2.55
C THR A 26 1.74 6.98 -1.10
N VAL A 27 2.53 6.40 -0.22
CA VAL A 27 2.29 6.45 1.22
C VAL A 27 3.46 7.17 1.87
N GLU A 28 3.16 8.12 2.73
CA GLU A 28 4.18 8.80 3.50
C GLU A 28 4.30 8.13 4.86
N ILE A 29 5.49 7.68 5.18
CA ILE A 29 5.76 7.01 6.45
C ILE A 29 6.51 7.95 7.39
N ALA A 30 6.78 7.47 8.58
CA ALA A 30 7.47 8.27 9.59
C ALA A 30 8.80 8.81 9.05
N GLY A 31 9.12 10.03 9.40
CA GLY A 31 10.35 10.66 8.91
C GLY A 31 10.18 11.36 7.59
N GLY A 32 8.97 11.41 7.06
CA GLY A 32 8.71 12.12 5.81
C GLY A 32 9.08 11.35 4.57
N LYS A 33 9.45 10.09 4.70
CA LYS A 33 9.76 9.29 3.53
C LYS A 33 8.49 8.86 2.83
N GLN A 34 8.57 8.74 1.51
CA GLN A 34 7.44 8.32 0.72
C GLN A 34 7.76 7.03 -0.02
N ILE A 35 6.79 6.15 -0.05
CA ILE A 35 6.92 4.87 -0.72
C ILE A 35 5.78 4.76 -1.70
N SER A 36 6.12 4.44 -2.96
CA SER A 36 5.11 4.27 -4.00
C SER A 36 5.03 2.82 -4.40
N ALA A 37 3.83 2.37 -4.67
CA ALA A 37 3.61 0.99 -5.11
C ALA A 37 2.54 0.97 -6.18
N THR A 38 2.70 0.06 -7.14
CA THR A 38 1.72 -0.17 -8.17
C THR A 38 0.76 -1.24 -7.68
N ILE A 39 -0.52 -0.91 -7.66
CA ILE A 39 -1.54 -1.77 -7.09
C ILE A 39 -2.71 -1.84 -8.05
N SER A 40 -3.33 -3.00 -8.16
CA SER A 40 -4.49 -3.15 -9.04
C SER A 40 -5.60 -2.20 -8.59
N MET A 41 -6.35 -1.70 -9.56
CA MET A 41 -7.45 -0.81 -9.23
C MET A 41 -8.50 -1.50 -8.37
N SER A 42 -8.71 -2.80 -8.58
CA SER A 42 -9.66 -3.51 -7.75
C SER A 42 -9.21 -3.53 -6.29
N SER A 43 -7.92 -3.69 -6.05
CA SER A 43 -7.40 -3.66 -4.69
C SER A 43 -7.50 -2.27 -4.08
N ILE A 44 -7.23 -1.24 -4.88
CA ILE A 44 -7.36 0.12 -4.39
C ILE A 44 -8.78 0.37 -3.91
N LYS A 45 -9.75 -0.09 -4.68
CA LYS A 45 -11.15 0.09 -4.31
C LYS A 45 -11.53 -0.77 -3.11
N GLU A 46 -11.06 -2.00 -3.11
CA GLU A 46 -11.39 -2.93 -2.04
C GLU A 46 -10.84 -2.45 -0.70
N LEU A 47 -9.62 -1.95 -0.70
CA LEU A 47 -8.99 -1.42 0.51
C LEU A 47 -9.45 -0.02 0.83
N GLY A 48 -10.14 0.63 -0.09
CA GLY A 48 -10.61 1.99 0.13
C GLY A 48 -9.49 2.98 0.22
N LEU A 49 -8.42 2.79 -0.54
CA LEU A 49 -7.26 3.66 -0.46
C LEU A 49 -7.60 5.01 -1.09
N ALA A 50 -7.31 6.05 -0.35
CA ALA A 50 -7.57 7.41 -0.79
C ALA A 50 -6.63 8.34 -0.05
N GLU A 51 -6.42 9.50 -0.61
CA GLU A 51 -5.56 10.50 0.00
C GLU A 51 -6.02 10.79 1.42
N GLY A 52 -5.08 10.76 2.36
CA GLY A 52 -5.38 11.02 3.75
C GLY A 52 -5.70 9.78 4.57
N LYS A 53 -5.86 8.65 3.91
CA LYS A 53 -6.19 7.43 4.64
C LYS A 53 -4.94 6.78 5.20
N GLU A 54 -5.09 6.21 6.39
CA GLU A 54 -4.01 5.46 7.02
C GLU A 54 -3.80 4.15 6.29
N ALA A 55 -2.55 3.78 6.10
CA ALA A 55 -2.22 2.54 5.44
C ALA A 55 -0.87 2.05 5.94
N TYR A 56 -0.59 0.79 5.66
CA TYR A 56 0.70 0.21 6.00
C TYR A 56 1.44 -0.16 4.73
N ALA A 57 2.69 0.24 4.65
CA ALA A 57 3.56 -0.22 3.58
C ALA A 57 4.25 -1.48 4.07
N ILE A 58 4.08 -2.56 3.34
CA ILE A 58 4.64 -3.84 3.72
C ILE A 58 5.77 -4.16 2.76
N ILE A 59 6.96 -4.27 3.31
CA ILE A 59 8.14 -4.49 2.50
C ILE A 59 8.55 -5.95 2.62
N LYS A 60 8.64 -6.60 1.49
CA LYS A 60 9.02 -8.00 1.46
C LYS A 60 10.04 -8.19 0.37
N SER A 61 11.28 -8.39 0.77
CA SER A 61 12.38 -8.52 -0.20
C SER A 61 12.42 -7.33 -1.13
N THR A 62 12.11 -7.54 -2.38
CA THR A 62 12.16 -6.47 -3.37
C THR A 62 10.79 -5.88 -3.67
N GLU A 63 9.78 -6.28 -2.93
CA GLU A 63 8.42 -5.85 -3.22
C GLU A 63 7.85 -5.01 -2.10
N VAL A 64 6.97 -4.08 -2.47
CA VAL A 64 6.23 -3.28 -1.51
C VAL A 64 4.75 -3.57 -1.73
N MET A 65 4.07 -3.91 -0.64
CA MET A 65 2.64 -4.13 -0.65
C MET A 65 1.98 -3.11 0.23
N ILE A 66 0.72 -2.82 -0.05
CA ILE A 66 -0.03 -1.87 0.75
C ILE A 66 -1.16 -2.61 1.46
N ALA A 67 -1.35 -2.30 2.73
CA ALA A 67 -2.42 -2.87 3.52
C ALA A 67 -3.17 -1.75 4.21
N ASP A 68 -4.44 -1.97 4.51
CA ASP A 68 -5.19 -0.99 5.27
C ASP A 68 -4.87 -1.14 6.75
N SER A 69 -5.48 -0.31 7.58
CA SER A 69 -5.18 -0.31 9.02
C SER A 69 -5.60 -1.62 9.67
N ALA A 70 -6.46 -2.39 9.04
CA ALA A 70 -6.83 -3.71 9.53
C ALA A 70 -5.94 -4.79 8.93
N GLN A 71 -4.93 -4.38 8.17
CA GLN A 71 -3.93 -5.25 7.59
C GLN A 71 -4.47 -6.20 6.54
N LYS A 72 -5.44 -5.71 5.81
CA LYS A 72 -5.89 -6.39 4.64
C LYS A 72 -4.94 -6.08 3.51
N ILE A 73 -4.33 -7.08 2.96
CA ILE A 73 -3.23 -6.91 2.02
C ILE A 73 -3.70 -7.02 0.59
N SER A 74 -3.15 -6.19 -0.27
CA SER A 74 -3.37 -6.30 -1.69
C SER A 74 -2.56 -7.47 -2.22
N ALA A 75 -3.15 -8.63 -2.21
CA ALA A 75 -2.43 -9.85 -2.55
C ALA A 75 -1.95 -9.89 -3.99
N ARG A 76 -2.70 -9.24 -4.87
CA ARG A 76 -2.29 -9.28 -6.25
C ARG A 76 -1.02 -8.58 -6.54
N ASN A 77 -0.75 -7.55 -5.79
CA ASN A 77 0.40 -6.74 -6.05
C ASN A 77 1.69 -7.43 -5.72
N GLN A 78 1.64 -8.42 -4.90
CA GLN A 78 2.87 -9.07 -4.49
C GLN A 78 3.32 -10.10 -5.48
N LEU A 79 2.50 -10.43 -6.37
CA LEU A 79 2.86 -11.49 -7.25
C LEU A 79 3.69 -11.13 -8.38
N ASN A 80 3.80 -10.36 -8.62
CA ASN A 80 4.52 -10.16 -9.74
C ASN A 80 5.53 -10.59 -9.94
#